data_3c4ab2656ba5dffe681cb6ce53e6b44a
#
_entry.id   3c4ab2656ba5dffe681cb6ce53e6b44a
#
_cell.length_a   1.000
_cell.length_b   1.000
_cell.length_c   1.000
_cell.angle_alpha   90.00
_cell.angle_beta   90.00
_cell.angle_gamma   90.00
#
_symmetry.space_group_name_H-M   'P 1'
#
loop_
_entity.id
_entity.type
_entity.pdbx_description
1 polymer ?
#
loop_
_entity_poly.entity_id
_entity_poly.type
_entity_poly.pdbx_seq_one_letter_code
_entity_poly.pdbx_strand_id
1 'polypeptide(L)'
;MMKERQASIEVLIEKYKYYCALLGQEAVVHITPQHDGSPHIEVVGGKYHYVVTERGRELERRVTESEDKVLYWLVSDLVFDLATKYELEHRAPGRDPRRLLFAKEIELMERANPEWAERTRQRIRNILKKFPYQDGLYRGD
;
A
#
# COMPACT_ATOMS: atom_id res chain seq x y z
N MET A 1 -14.17 -11.23 32.01
CA MET A 1 -14.37 -11.70 30.66
C MET A 1 -13.76 -10.75 29.66
N MET A 2 -12.83 -11.21 28.87
CA MET A 2 -12.18 -10.37 27.89
C MET A 2 -13.08 -10.19 26.66
N LYS A 3 -13.35 -8.96 26.31
CA LYS A 3 -14.02 -8.68 25.04
C LYS A 3 -13.03 -8.94 23.89
N GLU A 4 -13.50 -9.61 22.87
CA GLU A 4 -12.73 -9.68 21.64
C GLU A 4 -12.50 -8.28 21.12
N ARG A 5 -11.31 -8.09 20.53
CA ARG A 5 -10.95 -6.80 19.99
C ARG A 5 -11.76 -6.54 18.73
N GLN A 6 -12.67 -5.59 18.82
CA GLN A 6 -13.47 -5.18 17.68
C GLN A 6 -12.72 -4.19 16.81
N ALA A 7 -13.02 -4.19 15.52
CA ALA A 7 -12.50 -3.21 14.58
C ALA A 7 -12.86 -1.80 15.05
N SER A 8 -11.88 -0.91 15.05
CA SER A 8 -12.04 0.49 15.44
C SER A 8 -11.33 1.38 14.44
N ILE A 9 -12.08 2.30 13.84
CA ILE A 9 -11.53 3.24 12.86
C ILE A 9 -10.55 4.21 13.53
N GLU A 10 -10.83 4.65 14.75
CA GLU A 10 -9.96 5.58 15.48
C GLU A 10 -8.62 4.94 15.80
N VAL A 11 -8.64 3.70 16.28
CA VAL A 11 -7.40 2.96 16.59
C VAL A 11 -6.61 2.71 15.32
N LEU A 12 -7.29 2.34 14.24
CA LEU A 12 -6.65 2.12 12.95
C LEU A 12 -5.93 3.38 12.46
N ILE A 13 -6.60 4.52 12.52
CA ILE A 13 -6.05 5.82 12.09
C ILE A 13 -4.81 6.16 12.93
N GLU A 14 -4.86 5.98 14.25
CA GLU A 14 -3.72 6.28 15.13
C GLU A 14 -2.51 5.40 14.78
N LYS A 15 -2.73 4.12 14.54
CA LYS A 15 -1.65 3.22 14.14
C LYS A 15 -1.10 3.57 12.76
N TYR A 16 -1.96 3.92 11.81
CA TYR A 16 -1.52 4.35 10.49
C TYR A 16 -0.66 5.61 10.57
N LYS A 17 -1.05 6.58 11.41
CA LYS A 17 -0.23 7.78 11.65
C LYS A 17 1.18 7.44 12.11
N TYR A 18 1.32 6.45 12.98
CA TYR A 18 2.62 5.99 13.45
C TYR A 18 3.50 5.52 12.28
N TYR A 19 2.95 4.67 11.41
CA TYR A 19 3.70 4.17 10.26
C TYR A 19 4.03 5.26 9.25
N CYS A 20 3.11 6.18 9.01
CA CYS A 20 3.35 7.32 8.14
C CYS A 20 4.50 8.19 8.67
N ALA A 21 4.54 8.42 9.98
CA ALA A 21 5.62 9.18 10.60
C ALA A 21 6.99 8.53 10.39
N LEU A 22 7.07 7.20 10.45
CA LEU A 22 8.30 6.47 10.15
C LEU A 22 8.78 6.71 8.72
N LEU A 23 7.87 7.03 7.82
CA LEU A 23 8.16 7.31 6.41
C LEU A 23 8.25 8.81 6.12
N GLY A 24 8.17 9.66 7.16
CA GLY A 24 8.23 11.11 7.01
C GLY A 24 7.01 11.71 6.33
N GLN A 25 5.86 11.08 6.46
CA GLN A 25 4.63 11.48 5.77
C GLN A 25 3.50 11.79 6.75
N GLU A 26 2.60 12.68 6.35
CA GLU A 26 1.35 12.88 7.05
C GLU A 26 0.35 11.79 6.65
N ALA A 27 -0.43 11.33 7.62
CA ALA A 27 -1.43 10.32 7.36
C ALA A 27 -2.71 10.94 6.80
N VAL A 28 -3.19 10.37 5.69
CA VAL A 28 -4.48 10.72 5.11
C VAL A 28 -5.29 9.43 4.99
N VAL A 29 -6.38 9.33 5.75
CA VAL A 29 -7.28 8.17 5.69
C VAL A 29 -8.68 8.70 5.42
N HIS A 30 -9.27 8.24 4.33
CA HIS A 30 -10.66 8.56 3.99
C HIS A 30 -11.58 7.54 4.65
N ILE A 31 -12.69 8.01 5.17
CA ILE A 31 -13.73 7.17 5.78
C ILE A 31 -15.06 7.25 5.02
N THR A 32 -15.06 7.98 3.91
CA THR A 32 -16.20 8.11 2.99
C THR A 32 -15.71 7.93 1.55
N PRO A 33 -16.59 7.49 0.64
CA PRO A 33 -16.22 7.32 -0.77
C PRO A 33 -15.70 8.62 -1.37
N GLN A 34 -14.58 8.54 -2.06
CA GLN A 34 -13.96 9.69 -2.73
C GLN A 34 -14.30 9.78 -4.22
N HIS A 35 -14.68 8.65 -4.83
CA HIS A 35 -15.07 8.53 -6.24
C HIS A 35 -13.97 8.94 -7.23
N ASP A 36 -12.72 8.90 -6.82
CA ASP A 36 -11.56 9.28 -7.62
C ASP A 36 -10.50 8.17 -7.71
N GLY A 37 -10.87 6.96 -7.34
CA GLY A 37 -9.95 5.82 -7.30
C GLY A 37 -9.22 5.67 -5.96
N SER A 38 -9.34 6.65 -5.06
CA SER A 38 -8.74 6.55 -3.73
C SER A 38 -9.55 5.62 -2.83
N PRO A 39 -8.88 4.82 -1.97
CA PRO A 39 -9.60 3.96 -1.05
C PRO A 39 -10.18 4.74 0.13
N HIS A 40 -11.24 4.18 0.71
CA HIS A 40 -11.71 4.60 2.02
C HIS A 40 -11.92 3.35 2.88
N ILE A 41 -11.99 3.56 4.20
CA ILE A 41 -12.17 2.48 5.15
C ILE A 41 -13.54 2.61 5.81
N GLU A 42 -14.25 1.48 5.86
CA GLU A 42 -15.50 1.34 6.62
C GLU A 42 -15.31 0.27 7.67
N VAL A 43 -15.99 0.40 8.79
CA VAL A 43 -16.09 -0.68 9.79
C VAL A 43 -17.53 -1.12 9.83
N VAL A 44 -17.78 -2.36 9.42
CA VAL A 44 -19.12 -2.93 9.31
C VAL A 44 -19.12 -4.31 9.95
N GLY A 45 -20.01 -4.53 10.92
CA GLY A 45 -20.12 -5.82 11.57
C GLY A 45 -18.83 -6.30 12.24
N GLY A 46 -18.03 -5.37 12.78
CA GLY A 46 -16.77 -5.70 13.43
C GLY A 46 -15.63 -5.99 12.50
N LYS A 47 -15.80 -5.75 11.20
CA LYS A 47 -14.79 -6.00 10.18
C LYS A 47 -14.39 -4.71 9.48
N TYR A 48 -13.12 -4.66 9.04
CA TYR A 48 -12.63 -3.58 8.21
C TYR A 48 -12.95 -3.86 6.74
N HIS A 49 -13.47 -2.85 6.06
CA HIS A 49 -13.70 -2.88 4.62
C HIS A 49 -12.81 -1.82 3.97
N TYR A 50 -11.93 -2.27 3.09
CA TYR A 50 -11.10 -1.40 2.26
C TYR A 50 -11.80 -1.30 0.91
N VAL A 51 -12.29 -0.12 0.58
CA VAL A 51 -13.21 0.08 -0.56
C VAL A 51 -12.64 1.11 -1.50
N VAL A 52 -12.58 0.77 -2.78
CA VAL A 52 -12.16 1.69 -3.84
C VAL A 52 -13.38 2.06 -4.67
N THR A 53 -13.62 3.35 -4.83
CA THR A 53 -14.72 3.85 -5.64
C THR A 53 -14.21 4.84 -6.69
N GLU A 54 -14.86 4.86 -7.84
CA GLU A 54 -14.55 5.79 -8.91
C GLU A 54 -15.82 6.09 -9.70
N ARG A 55 -16.09 7.38 -9.90
CA ARG A 55 -17.25 7.86 -10.67
C ARG A 55 -18.58 7.24 -10.20
N GLY A 56 -18.77 7.16 -8.89
CA GLY A 56 -19.98 6.63 -8.29
C GLY A 56 -20.09 5.11 -8.27
N ARG A 57 -19.03 4.39 -8.66
CA ARG A 57 -19.04 2.93 -8.73
C ARG A 57 -18.02 2.35 -7.76
N GLU A 58 -18.40 1.27 -7.09
CA GLU A 58 -17.47 0.48 -6.29
C GLU A 58 -16.68 -0.42 -7.22
N LEU A 59 -15.35 -0.26 -7.22
CA LEU A 59 -14.44 -1.05 -8.06
C LEU A 59 -13.86 -2.24 -7.31
N GLU A 60 -13.63 -2.11 -6.00
CA GLU A 60 -12.99 -3.13 -5.20
C GLU A 60 -13.46 -3.02 -3.77
N ARG A 61 -13.60 -4.17 -3.11
CA ARG A 61 -13.89 -4.25 -1.68
C ARG A 61 -13.12 -5.42 -1.09
N ARG A 62 -12.20 -5.12 -0.17
CA ARG A 62 -11.49 -6.14 0.61
C ARG A 62 -12.00 -6.09 2.03
N VAL A 63 -12.30 -7.24 2.60
CA VAL A 63 -12.87 -7.35 3.94
C VAL A 63 -11.95 -8.21 4.81
N THR A 64 -11.66 -7.73 6.02
CA THR A 64 -10.84 -8.48 6.96
C THR A 64 -11.18 -8.11 8.39
N GLU A 65 -11.02 -9.08 9.30
CA GLU A 65 -11.06 -8.82 10.73
C GLU A 65 -9.69 -8.38 11.25
N SER A 66 -8.64 -8.54 10.44
CA SER A 66 -7.26 -8.29 10.81
C SER A 66 -6.88 -6.82 10.64
N GLU A 67 -6.62 -6.15 11.75
CA GLU A 67 -6.07 -4.79 11.75
C GLU A 67 -4.72 -4.75 11.03
N ASP A 68 -3.87 -5.77 11.26
CA ASP A 68 -2.57 -5.88 10.58
C ASP A 68 -2.72 -5.89 9.06
N LYS A 69 -3.70 -6.64 8.54
CA LYS A 69 -3.91 -6.69 7.09
C LYS A 69 -4.34 -5.36 6.51
N VAL A 70 -5.29 -4.69 7.14
CA VAL A 70 -5.75 -3.39 6.60
C VAL A 70 -4.66 -2.33 6.71
N LEU A 71 -3.87 -2.35 7.78
CA LEU A 71 -2.72 -1.46 7.91
C LEU A 71 -1.69 -1.73 6.82
N TYR A 72 -1.40 -3.01 6.55
CA TYR A 72 -0.50 -3.38 5.47
C TYR A 72 -0.98 -2.85 4.12
N TRP A 73 -2.27 -2.97 3.84
CA TRP A 73 -2.83 -2.45 2.59
C TRP A 73 -2.67 -0.93 2.48
N LEU A 74 -2.99 -0.20 3.54
CA LEU A 74 -2.87 1.26 3.56
C LEU A 74 -1.41 1.72 3.44
N VAL A 75 -0.51 1.10 4.18
CA VAL A 75 0.92 1.44 4.13
C VAL A 75 1.52 1.04 2.78
N SER A 76 1.09 -0.10 2.22
CA SER A 76 1.51 -0.52 0.88
C SER A 76 1.13 0.49 -0.19
N ASP A 77 -0.08 1.07 -0.11
CA ASP A 77 -0.51 2.11 -1.05
C ASP A 77 0.39 3.35 -0.95
N LEU A 78 0.67 3.79 0.28
CA LEU A 78 1.55 4.93 0.51
C LEU A 78 2.97 4.64 -0.01
N VAL A 79 3.51 3.47 0.31
CA VAL A 79 4.85 3.05 -0.13
C VAL A 79 4.92 2.99 -1.65
N PHE A 80 3.88 2.47 -2.31
CA PHE A 80 3.83 2.42 -3.77
C PHE A 80 3.86 3.82 -4.37
N ASP A 81 3.08 4.75 -3.82
CA ASP A 81 3.05 6.13 -4.30
C ASP A 81 4.43 6.81 -4.14
N LEU A 82 5.06 6.64 -2.98
CA LEU A 82 6.39 7.20 -2.73
C LEU A 82 7.45 6.56 -3.63
N ALA A 83 7.38 5.26 -3.83
CA ALA A 83 8.33 4.54 -4.69
C ALA A 83 8.16 4.92 -6.15
N THR A 84 6.92 5.11 -6.61
CA THR A 84 6.61 5.58 -7.95
C THR A 84 7.20 6.96 -8.20
N LYS A 85 7.01 7.87 -7.27
CA LYS A 85 7.58 9.22 -7.35
C LYS A 85 9.09 9.17 -7.42
N TYR A 86 9.71 8.36 -6.56
CA TYR A 86 11.16 8.17 -6.54
C TYR A 86 11.67 7.64 -7.88
N GLU A 87 11.01 6.62 -8.44
CA GLU A 87 11.40 6.03 -9.72
C GLU A 87 11.34 7.07 -10.86
N LEU A 88 10.28 7.86 -10.91
CA LEU A 88 10.13 8.88 -11.94
C LEU A 88 11.22 9.95 -11.84
N GLU A 89 11.66 10.29 -10.64
CA GLU A 89 12.70 11.28 -10.41
C GLU A 89 14.13 10.74 -10.67
N HIS A 90 14.30 9.41 -10.63
CA HIS A 90 15.62 8.76 -10.74
C HIS A 90 15.69 7.74 -11.86
N ARG A 91 14.82 7.88 -12.86
CA ARG A 91 14.71 6.90 -13.94
C ARG A 91 16.02 6.71 -14.69
N ALA A 92 16.40 5.44 -14.86
CA ALA A 92 17.61 5.06 -15.59
C ALA A 92 17.20 4.57 -16.99
N PRO A 93 17.61 5.28 -18.08
CA PRO A 93 17.31 4.83 -19.44
C PRO A 93 17.88 3.43 -19.71
N GLY A 94 17.13 2.63 -20.46
CA GLY A 94 17.53 1.29 -20.82
C GLY A 94 17.32 0.23 -19.76
N ARG A 95 16.84 0.61 -18.57
CA ARG A 95 16.54 -0.33 -17.47
C ARG A 95 15.05 -0.43 -17.27
N ASP A 96 14.59 -1.64 -16.94
CA ASP A 96 13.19 -1.83 -16.54
C ASP A 96 12.91 -0.97 -15.31
N PRO A 97 11.94 -0.02 -15.36
CA PRO A 97 11.65 0.89 -14.23
C PRO A 97 11.22 0.16 -12.97
N ARG A 98 10.73 -1.08 -13.09
CA ARG A 98 10.36 -1.88 -11.93
C ARG A 98 11.54 -2.24 -11.03
N ARG A 99 12.77 -2.27 -11.57
CA ARG A 99 13.96 -2.54 -10.75
C ARG A 99 14.09 -1.52 -9.63
N LEU A 100 14.04 -0.25 -9.97
CA LEU A 100 14.14 0.82 -8.99
C LEU A 100 12.88 0.93 -8.14
N LEU A 101 11.71 0.77 -8.78
CA LEU A 101 10.42 0.82 -8.09
C LEU A 101 10.33 -0.24 -6.99
N PHE A 102 10.57 -1.50 -7.32
CA PHE A 102 10.48 -2.61 -6.36
C PHE A 102 11.53 -2.49 -5.26
N ALA A 103 12.75 -2.10 -5.61
CA ALA A 103 13.80 -1.90 -4.61
C ALA A 103 13.40 -0.80 -3.61
N LYS A 104 12.79 0.27 -4.09
CA LYS A 104 12.35 1.37 -3.24
C LYS A 104 11.17 0.98 -2.36
N GLU A 105 10.22 0.21 -2.90
CA GLU A 105 9.11 -0.32 -2.10
C GLU A 105 9.62 -1.15 -0.91
N ILE A 106 10.59 -2.03 -1.16
CA ILE A 106 11.17 -2.89 -0.12
C ILE A 106 11.91 -2.03 0.91
N GLU A 107 12.72 -1.07 0.47
CA GLU A 107 13.45 -0.16 1.36
C GLU A 107 12.51 0.62 2.28
N LEU A 108 11.47 1.20 1.72
CA LEU A 108 10.49 1.97 2.50
C LEU A 108 9.72 1.07 3.46
N MET A 109 9.34 -0.12 3.01
CA MET A 109 8.60 -1.05 3.84
C MET A 109 9.47 -1.57 5.00
N GLU A 110 10.77 -1.74 4.79
CA GLU A 110 11.70 -2.09 5.87
C GLU A 110 11.69 -1.03 6.98
N ARG A 111 11.60 0.24 6.63
CA ARG A 111 11.50 1.30 7.63
C ARG A 111 10.20 1.23 8.41
N ALA A 112 9.12 0.89 7.74
CA ALA A 112 7.80 0.85 8.37
C ALA A 112 7.63 -0.41 9.23
N ASN A 113 7.95 -1.58 8.67
CA ASN A 113 7.71 -2.85 9.35
C ASN A 113 8.42 -3.97 8.60
N PRO A 114 9.47 -4.58 9.21
CA PRO A 114 10.24 -5.64 8.55
C PRO A 114 9.43 -6.87 8.13
N GLU A 115 8.39 -7.23 8.87
CA GLU A 115 7.52 -8.36 8.49
C GLU A 115 6.74 -8.03 7.22
N TRP A 116 6.27 -6.81 7.10
CA TRP A 116 5.58 -6.34 5.89
C TRP A 116 6.55 -6.24 4.71
N ALA A 117 7.81 -5.90 4.97
CA ALA A 117 8.84 -5.90 3.93
C ALA A 117 9.00 -7.30 3.34
N GLU A 118 8.96 -8.34 4.17
CA GLU A 118 9.04 -9.72 3.70
C GLU A 118 7.82 -10.11 2.86
N ARG A 119 6.62 -9.69 3.27
CA ARG A 119 5.41 -9.90 2.46
C ARG A 119 5.53 -9.18 1.11
N THR A 120 6.10 -7.99 1.09
CA THR A 120 6.34 -7.21 -0.12
C THR A 120 7.34 -7.91 -1.03
N ARG A 121 8.44 -8.44 -0.47
CA ARG A 121 9.42 -9.22 -1.23
C ARG A 121 8.77 -10.44 -1.87
N GLN A 122 7.94 -11.13 -1.13
CA GLN A 122 7.26 -12.33 -1.65
C GLN A 122 6.31 -11.97 -2.79
N ARG A 123 5.55 -10.90 -2.65
CA ARG A 123 4.65 -10.41 -3.70
C ARG A 123 5.44 -10.06 -4.96
N ILE A 124 6.55 -9.36 -4.81
CA ILE A 124 7.42 -8.97 -5.93
C ILE A 124 8.03 -10.20 -6.61
N ARG A 125 8.52 -11.17 -5.84
CA ARG A 125 9.03 -12.43 -6.39
C ARG A 125 7.97 -13.13 -7.24
N ASN A 126 6.73 -13.16 -6.77
CA ASN A 126 5.63 -13.79 -7.51
C ASN A 126 5.31 -13.04 -8.81
N ILE A 127 5.36 -11.71 -8.79
CA ILE A 127 5.19 -10.88 -9.99
C ILE A 127 6.29 -11.20 -11.00
N LEU A 128 7.54 -11.23 -10.55
CA LEU A 128 8.70 -11.43 -11.44
C LEU A 128 8.77 -12.85 -12.01
N LYS A 129 8.17 -13.83 -11.36
CA LYS A 129 8.03 -15.19 -11.94
C LYS A 129 7.17 -15.17 -13.19
N LYS A 130 6.10 -14.38 -13.19
CA LYS A 130 5.17 -14.26 -14.32
C LYS A 130 5.64 -13.23 -15.34
N PHE A 131 6.24 -12.15 -14.88
CA PHE A 131 6.65 -11.01 -15.68
C PHE A 131 8.08 -10.62 -15.34
N PRO A 132 9.10 -11.38 -15.79
CA PRO A 132 10.50 -11.08 -15.49
C PRO A 132 10.91 -9.69 -15.95
N TYR A 133 11.97 -9.15 -15.36
CA TYR A 133 12.50 -7.86 -15.81
C TYR A 133 12.86 -7.89 -17.31
N GLN A 134 12.61 -6.78 -17.98
CA GLN A 134 12.90 -6.61 -19.41
C GLN A 134 13.64 -5.30 -19.62
N ASP A 135 14.97 -5.36 -19.46
CA ASP A 135 15.83 -4.22 -19.76
C ASP A 135 15.95 -4.04 -21.29
N GLY A 136 16.29 -2.84 -21.72
CA GLY A 136 16.46 -2.53 -23.12
C GLY A 136 15.18 -2.09 -23.84
N LEU A 137 14.02 -2.35 -23.28
CA LEU A 137 12.74 -1.89 -23.84
C LEU A 137 12.42 -0.44 -23.44
N TYR A 138 12.97 0.00 -22.32
CA TYR A 138 12.68 1.31 -21.73
C TYR A 138 13.83 2.26 -22.03
N ARG A 139 13.82 2.81 -23.25
CA ARG A 139 14.83 3.78 -23.66
C ARG A 139 14.35 5.18 -23.30
N GLY A 140 15.24 5.98 -22.74
CA GLY A 140 14.90 7.32 -22.29
C GLY A 140 14.90 8.35 -23.42
N ASP A 141 13.99 8.21 -24.31
CA ASP A 141 13.86 9.15 -25.43
C ASP A 141 13.04 10.37 -25.03
#